data_0d363fba45306f2f4aac7bf45f992edc
#
_entry.id   0d363fba45306f2f4aac7bf45f992edc
#
_cell.length_a   1.000
_cell.length_b   1.000
_cell.length_c   1.000
_cell.angle_alpha   90.00
_cell.angle_beta   90.00
_cell.angle_gamma   90.00
#
_symmetry.space_group_name_H-M   'P 1'
#
loop_
_entity.id
_entity.type
_entity.pdbx_description
1 polymer ?
#
loop_
_entity_poly.entity_id
_entity_poly.type
_entity_poly.pdbx_seq_one_letter_code
_entity_poly.pdbx_strand_id
1 'polypeptide(L)'
;MGKILDKDKIAQKEYKKSILEIIDICKANNVKLVFLTQPLLFGEGIDPRTGLDLVKYQFHIFSGLQNSQKLELYNQTVRQVCVESQTQRIDLAKLLPKDSKYFFDDMHFSDTGCQKISEVFFENWE
;
A
#
# COMPACT_ATOMS: atom_id res chain seq x y z
N MET A 1 17.20 3.80 10.03
CA MET A 1 16.65 3.92 8.66
C MET A 1 17.75 3.63 7.65
N GLY A 2 17.64 2.56 6.87
CA GLY A 2 18.61 2.30 5.79
C GLY A 2 18.65 3.47 4.80
N LYS A 3 19.83 3.78 4.26
CA LYS A 3 19.96 4.80 3.21
C LYS A 3 19.05 4.41 2.05
N ILE A 4 18.08 5.27 1.73
CA ILE A 4 17.32 5.17 0.49
C ILE A 4 18.35 5.29 -0.64
N LEU A 5 18.48 4.23 -1.44
CA LEU A 5 19.40 4.22 -2.57
C LEU A 5 18.95 5.27 -3.60
N ASP A 6 19.89 5.88 -4.30
CA ASP A 6 19.55 6.90 -5.31
C ASP A 6 18.58 6.39 -6.38
N LYS A 7 18.70 5.10 -6.74
CA LYS A 7 17.74 4.43 -7.64
C LYS A 7 16.32 4.36 -7.08
N ASP A 8 16.15 4.24 -5.75
CA ASP A 8 14.82 4.24 -5.13
C ASP A 8 14.20 5.64 -5.19
N LYS A 9 15.00 6.70 -5.06
CA LYS A 9 14.54 8.08 -5.24
C LYS A 9 14.09 8.36 -6.67
N ILE A 10 14.84 7.87 -7.66
CA ILE A 10 14.48 7.99 -9.08
C ILE A 10 13.18 7.24 -9.34
N ALA A 11 13.07 6.00 -8.88
CA ALA A 11 11.86 5.20 -9.05
C ALA A 11 10.63 5.85 -8.39
N GLN A 12 10.79 6.42 -7.20
CA GLN A 12 9.72 7.13 -6.51
C GLN A 12 9.28 8.39 -7.28
N LYS A 13 10.21 9.13 -7.87
CA LYS A 13 9.92 10.30 -8.70
C LYS A 13 9.14 9.91 -9.96
N GLU A 14 9.54 8.85 -10.65
CA GLU A 14 8.82 8.34 -11.82
C GLU A 14 7.42 7.82 -11.44
N TYR A 15 7.30 7.17 -10.30
CA TYR A 15 6.01 6.72 -9.76
C TYR A 15 5.08 7.91 -9.51
N LYS A 16 5.57 8.97 -8.85
CA LYS A 16 4.79 10.21 -8.62
C LYS A 16 4.32 10.81 -9.94
N LYS A 17 5.20 10.87 -10.94
CA LYS A 17 4.85 11.37 -12.27
C LYS A 17 3.71 10.56 -12.91
N SER A 18 3.78 9.24 -12.85
CA SER A 18 2.73 8.36 -13.37
C SER A 18 1.39 8.56 -12.68
N ILE A 19 1.39 8.74 -11.35
CA ILE A 19 0.17 9.04 -10.58
C ILE A 19 -0.46 10.37 -11.04
N LEU A 20 0.34 11.41 -11.23
CA LEU A 20 -0.12 12.71 -11.69
C LEU A 20 -0.71 12.62 -13.10
N GLU A 21 -0.10 11.86 -14.00
CA GLU A 21 -0.61 11.61 -15.35
C GLU A 21 -1.98 10.90 -15.32
N ILE A 22 -2.16 9.90 -14.45
CA ILE A 22 -3.45 9.22 -14.27
C ILE A 22 -4.52 10.22 -13.79
N ILE A 23 -4.19 11.08 -12.83
CA ILE A 23 -5.10 12.11 -12.32
C ILE A 23 -5.53 13.05 -13.45
N ASP A 24 -4.60 13.53 -14.25
CA ASP A 24 -4.87 14.44 -15.36
C ASP A 24 -5.77 13.79 -16.42
N ILE A 25 -5.51 12.54 -16.79
CA ILE A 25 -6.33 11.77 -17.73
C ILE A 25 -7.75 11.61 -17.20
N CYS A 26 -7.92 11.23 -15.94
CA CYS A 26 -9.23 11.05 -15.31
C CYS A 26 -10.01 12.37 -15.26
N LYS A 27 -9.37 13.46 -14.87
CA LYS A 27 -9.99 14.80 -14.85
C LYS A 27 -10.43 15.24 -16.24
N ALA A 28 -9.58 15.04 -17.26
CA ALA A 28 -9.89 15.41 -18.64
C ALA A 28 -11.07 14.62 -19.23
N ASN A 29 -11.37 13.44 -18.71
CA ASN A 29 -12.42 12.55 -19.20
C ASN A 29 -13.61 12.43 -18.22
N ASN A 30 -13.69 13.26 -17.21
CA ASN A 30 -14.75 13.23 -16.17
C ASN A 30 -14.88 11.84 -15.49
N VAL A 31 -13.78 11.16 -15.28
CA VAL A 31 -13.74 9.88 -14.57
C VAL A 31 -13.44 10.13 -13.10
N LYS A 32 -14.27 9.62 -12.21
CA LYS A 32 -14.00 9.66 -10.77
C LYS A 32 -12.87 8.70 -10.45
N LEU A 33 -11.81 9.23 -9.85
CA LEU A 33 -10.61 8.48 -9.49
C LEU A 33 -10.53 8.32 -7.97
N VAL A 34 -10.25 7.10 -7.53
CA VAL A 34 -9.97 6.78 -6.14
C VAL A 34 -8.70 5.95 -6.08
N PHE A 35 -7.71 6.40 -5.30
CA PHE A 35 -6.50 5.63 -5.04
C PHE A 35 -6.66 4.79 -3.78
N LEU A 36 -6.07 3.60 -3.80
CA LEU A 36 -5.89 2.76 -2.62
C LEU A 36 -4.40 2.60 -2.35
N THR A 37 -4.00 2.73 -1.09
CA THR A 37 -2.64 2.35 -0.70
C THR A 37 -2.53 0.82 -0.64
N GLN A 38 -1.34 0.31 -0.93
CA GLN A 38 -1.11 -1.14 -1.00
C GLN A 38 -0.77 -1.71 0.37
N PRO A 39 -1.58 -2.63 0.93
CA PRO A 39 -1.22 -3.38 2.12
C PRO A 39 -0.14 -4.41 1.86
N LEU A 40 0.62 -4.73 2.90
CA LEU A 40 1.56 -5.83 2.94
C LEU A 40 1.41 -6.55 4.28
N LEU A 41 1.45 -7.89 4.28
CA LEU A 41 1.33 -8.67 5.52
C LEU A 41 2.53 -8.41 6.45
N PHE A 42 3.74 -8.42 5.90
CA PHE A 42 4.96 -8.30 6.68
C PHE A 42 5.29 -6.85 7.03
N GLY A 43 6.14 -6.67 8.04
CA GLY A 43 6.52 -5.38 8.60
C GLY A 43 6.59 -5.45 10.11
N GLU A 44 6.14 -4.44 10.82
CA GLU A 44 6.09 -4.45 12.28
C GLU A 44 4.87 -5.23 12.80
N GLY A 45 5.08 -5.97 13.87
CA GLY A 45 4.01 -6.67 14.58
C GLY A 45 4.15 -8.18 14.57
N ILE A 46 3.22 -8.82 15.25
CA ILE A 46 3.09 -10.27 15.35
C ILE A 46 1.79 -10.67 14.63
N ASP A 47 1.89 -11.67 13.76
CA ASP A 47 0.70 -12.23 13.12
C ASP A 47 -0.21 -12.89 14.17
N PRO A 48 -1.44 -12.41 14.37
CA PRO A 48 -2.31 -12.96 15.41
C PRO A 48 -2.72 -14.42 15.15
N ARG A 49 -2.68 -14.88 13.90
CA ARG A 49 -3.06 -16.24 13.54
C ARG A 49 -1.94 -17.26 13.80
N THR A 50 -0.70 -16.89 13.49
CA THR A 50 0.43 -17.83 13.53
C THR A 50 1.42 -17.57 14.65
N GLY A 51 1.38 -16.38 15.28
CA GLY A 51 2.38 -15.93 16.25
C GLY A 51 3.72 -15.54 15.62
N LEU A 52 3.80 -15.47 14.29
CA LEU A 52 5.03 -15.11 13.58
C LEU A 52 5.36 -13.63 13.79
N ASP A 53 6.62 -13.35 14.11
CA ASP A 53 7.17 -12.01 14.10
C ASP A 53 7.37 -11.54 12.64
N LEU A 54 6.53 -10.63 12.20
CA LEU A 54 6.47 -10.19 10.81
C LEU A 54 7.70 -9.39 10.36
N VAL A 55 8.46 -8.84 11.30
CA VAL A 55 9.76 -8.19 11.01
C VAL A 55 10.78 -9.19 10.50
N LYS A 56 10.78 -10.38 11.07
CA LYS A 56 11.80 -11.42 10.83
C LYS A 56 11.57 -12.23 9.57
N TYR A 57 10.37 -12.15 8.98
CA TYR A 57 10.10 -12.89 7.76
C TYR A 57 11.08 -12.48 6.65
N GLN A 58 11.64 -13.47 5.98
CA GLN A 58 12.58 -13.28 4.87
C GLN A 58 11.88 -13.60 3.56
N PHE A 59 11.86 -12.63 2.63
CA PHE A 59 11.42 -12.83 1.28
C PHE A 59 12.55 -12.45 0.32
N HIS A 60 13.12 -13.44 -0.36
CA HIS A 60 14.35 -13.30 -1.14
C HIS A 60 15.50 -12.75 -0.26
N ILE A 61 16.05 -11.60 -0.64
CA ILE A 61 17.17 -10.96 0.07
C ILE A 61 16.72 -9.91 1.10
N PHE A 62 15.43 -9.61 1.18
CA PHE A 62 14.90 -8.57 2.06
C PHE A 62 14.08 -9.17 3.22
N SER A 63 14.22 -8.57 4.39
CA SER A 63 13.34 -8.87 5.53
C SER A 63 11.94 -8.29 5.32
N GLY A 64 10.97 -8.77 6.09
CA GLY A 64 9.62 -8.21 6.10
C GLY A 64 9.61 -6.72 6.41
N LEU A 65 10.46 -6.28 7.34
CA LEU A 65 10.61 -4.86 7.66
C LEU A 65 11.14 -4.04 6.47
N GLN A 66 12.19 -4.52 5.80
CA GLN A 66 12.77 -3.83 4.64
C GLN A 66 11.77 -3.71 3.48
N ASN A 67 11.03 -4.78 3.17
CA ASN A 67 9.98 -4.77 2.15
C ASN A 67 8.87 -3.80 2.51
N SER A 68 8.42 -3.80 3.76
CA SER A 68 7.41 -2.87 4.28
C SER A 68 7.85 -1.42 4.16
N GLN A 69 9.08 -1.11 4.52
CA GLN A 69 9.64 0.25 4.43
C GLN A 69 9.72 0.74 2.97
N LYS A 70 10.12 -0.13 2.04
CA LYS A 70 10.15 0.22 0.61
C LYS A 70 8.76 0.50 0.06
N LEU A 71 7.79 -0.37 0.34
CA LEU A 71 6.41 -0.17 -0.09
C LEU A 71 5.80 1.10 0.51
N GLU A 72 6.11 1.39 1.77
CA GLU A 72 5.59 2.58 2.45
C GLU A 72 6.04 3.89 1.78
N LEU A 73 7.21 3.94 1.16
CA LEU A 73 7.62 5.11 0.36
C LEU A 73 6.64 5.40 -0.78
N TYR A 74 6.16 4.37 -1.45
CA TYR A 74 5.17 4.51 -2.52
C TYR A 74 3.79 4.86 -1.97
N ASN A 75 3.38 4.24 -0.87
CA ASN A 75 2.14 4.58 -0.20
C ASN A 75 2.11 6.04 0.28
N GLN A 76 3.22 6.54 0.82
CA GLN A 76 3.34 7.94 1.21
C GLN A 76 3.24 8.89 0.01
N THR A 77 3.81 8.51 -1.13
CA THR A 77 3.67 9.28 -2.37
C THR A 77 2.19 9.38 -2.79
N VAL A 78 1.45 8.27 -2.73
CA VAL A 78 -0.01 8.29 -3.01
C VAL A 78 -0.74 9.21 -2.04
N ARG A 79 -0.47 9.12 -0.74
CA ARG A 79 -1.11 9.98 0.27
C ARG A 79 -0.86 11.45 0.00
N GLN A 80 0.40 11.81 -0.27
CA GLN A 80 0.80 13.20 -0.53
C GLN A 80 0.13 13.73 -1.80
N VAL A 81 0.21 13.00 -2.89
CA VAL A 81 -0.36 13.43 -4.17
C VAL A 81 -1.88 13.59 -4.07
N CYS A 82 -2.58 12.68 -3.38
CA CYS A 82 -4.02 12.77 -3.19
C CYS A 82 -4.43 14.01 -2.39
N VAL A 83 -3.67 14.40 -1.36
CA VAL A 83 -3.90 15.65 -0.62
C VAL A 83 -3.68 16.86 -1.53
N GLU A 84 -2.56 16.93 -2.22
CA GLU A 84 -2.18 18.06 -3.09
C GLU A 84 -3.15 18.25 -4.26
N SER A 85 -3.64 17.15 -4.85
CA SER A 85 -4.54 17.15 -6.01
C SER A 85 -6.03 17.11 -5.68
N GLN A 86 -6.37 17.03 -4.39
CA GLN A 86 -7.75 16.83 -3.91
C GLN A 86 -8.43 15.61 -4.54
N THR A 87 -7.67 14.53 -4.68
CA THR A 87 -8.14 13.24 -5.18
C THR A 87 -8.48 12.33 -4.01
N GLN A 88 -9.61 11.62 -4.10
CA GLN A 88 -10.02 10.67 -3.07
C GLN A 88 -9.02 9.54 -2.94
N ARG A 89 -8.70 9.16 -1.71
CA ARG A 89 -7.96 7.94 -1.41
C ARG A 89 -8.64 7.15 -0.30
N ILE A 90 -8.41 5.85 -0.32
CA ILE A 90 -8.70 4.95 0.79
C ILE A 90 -7.37 4.37 1.26
N ASP A 91 -7.01 4.63 2.51
CA ASP A 91 -5.71 4.21 3.07
C ASP A 91 -5.76 2.75 3.52
N LEU A 92 -5.90 1.85 2.54
CA LEU A 92 -6.08 0.43 2.77
C LEU A 92 -4.89 -0.17 3.53
N ALA A 93 -3.67 0.32 3.28
CA ALA A 93 -2.47 -0.12 4.00
C ALA A 93 -2.55 0.09 5.51
N LYS A 94 -3.28 1.12 5.96
CA LYS A 94 -3.52 1.38 7.39
C LYS A 94 -4.78 0.72 7.93
N LEU A 95 -5.80 0.57 7.08
CA LEU A 95 -7.12 0.09 7.49
C LEU A 95 -7.22 -1.44 7.52
N LEU A 96 -6.43 -2.14 6.70
CA LEU A 96 -6.41 -3.60 6.71
C LEU A 96 -5.43 -4.11 7.78
N PRO A 97 -5.89 -4.87 8.78
CA PRO A 97 -5.00 -5.40 9.81
C PRO A 97 -3.95 -6.36 9.23
N LYS A 98 -2.75 -6.36 9.79
CA LYS A 98 -1.70 -7.34 9.50
C LYS A 98 -2.02 -8.67 10.18
N ASP A 99 -2.83 -9.47 9.48
CA ASP A 99 -3.30 -10.77 9.93
C ASP A 99 -3.32 -11.72 8.72
N SER A 100 -2.65 -12.84 8.83
CA SER A 100 -2.51 -13.78 7.72
C SER A 100 -3.82 -14.39 7.23
N LYS A 101 -4.92 -14.24 7.97
CA LYS A 101 -6.25 -14.63 7.48
C LYS A 101 -6.70 -13.80 6.27
N TYR A 102 -6.19 -12.59 6.10
CA TYR A 102 -6.53 -11.69 5.00
C TYR A 102 -5.61 -11.84 3.79
N PHE A 103 -4.54 -12.60 3.92
CA PHE A 103 -3.52 -12.73 2.88
C PHE A 103 -3.34 -14.19 2.44
N PHE A 104 -3.21 -14.38 1.15
CA PHE A 104 -2.82 -15.66 0.54
C PHE A 104 -1.31 -15.88 0.63
N ASP A 105 -0.54 -14.82 0.41
CA ASP A 105 0.91 -14.73 0.57
C ASP A 105 1.29 -13.40 1.24
N ASP A 106 2.44 -12.84 0.96
CA ASP A 106 2.90 -11.58 1.54
C ASP A 106 2.11 -10.35 1.06
N MET A 107 1.52 -10.38 -0.11
CA MET A 107 0.87 -9.23 -0.75
C MET A 107 -0.48 -9.51 -1.42
N HIS A 108 -0.79 -10.76 -1.75
CA HIS A 108 -2.07 -11.13 -2.38
C HIS A 108 -3.10 -11.49 -1.32
N PHE A 109 -4.35 -11.14 -1.58
CA PHE A 109 -5.42 -11.29 -0.61
C PHE A 109 -6.09 -12.66 -0.71
N SER A 110 -6.45 -13.22 0.45
CA SER A 110 -7.33 -14.38 0.54
C SER A 110 -8.78 -13.96 0.25
N ASP A 111 -9.70 -14.93 0.12
CA ASP A 111 -11.13 -14.64 -0.02
C ASP A 111 -11.65 -13.82 1.16
N THR A 112 -11.24 -14.15 2.39
CA THR A 112 -11.55 -13.37 3.59
C THR A 112 -10.97 -11.98 3.52
N GLY A 113 -9.76 -11.82 2.98
CA GLY A 113 -9.12 -10.53 2.74
C GLY A 113 -9.88 -9.69 1.72
N CYS A 114 -10.30 -10.28 0.61
CA CYS A 114 -11.11 -9.59 -0.41
C CYS A 114 -12.44 -9.10 0.17
N GLN A 115 -13.10 -9.92 0.98
CA GLN A 115 -14.33 -9.51 1.66
C GLN A 115 -14.07 -8.33 2.61
N LYS A 116 -13.01 -8.39 3.42
CA LYS A 116 -12.65 -7.30 4.33
C LYS A 116 -12.31 -6.01 3.58
N ILE A 117 -11.59 -6.10 2.48
CA ILE A 117 -11.26 -4.95 1.64
C ILE A 117 -12.53 -4.33 1.04
N SER A 118 -13.48 -5.13 0.59
CA SER A 118 -14.75 -4.59 0.08
C SER A 118 -15.56 -3.85 1.14
N GLU A 119 -15.56 -4.34 2.38
CA GLU A 119 -16.18 -3.63 3.51
C GLU A 119 -15.48 -2.30 3.79
N VAL A 120 -14.15 -2.29 3.88
CA VAL A 120 -13.34 -1.08 4.08
C VAL A 120 -13.57 -0.09 2.95
N PHE A 121 -13.59 -0.55 1.72
CA PHE A 121 -13.84 0.29 0.55
C PHE A 121 -15.22 0.95 0.63
N PHE A 122 -16.26 0.18 0.91
CA PHE A 122 -17.62 0.68 1.01
C PHE A 122 -17.79 1.70 2.15
N GLU A 123 -17.22 1.43 3.33
CA GLU A 123 -17.27 2.33 4.48
C GLU A 123 -16.54 3.66 4.26
N ASN A 124 -15.53 3.69 3.38
CA ASN A 124 -14.68 4.85 3.11
C ASN A 124 -14.94 5.50 1.74
N TRP A 125 -15.91 5.00 0.98
CA TRP A 125 -16.31 5.58 -0.30
C TRP A 125 -17.06 6.90 -0.09
N GLU A 126 -16.64 7.94 -0.81
CA GLU A 126 -17.30 9.26 -0.83
C GLU A 126 -18.02 9.54 -2.15
#